data_a2e442914c4a4f1a3b57c505e1b38d91
#
_entry.id   a2e442914c4a4f1a3b57c505e1b38d91
#
_cell.length_a   1.000
_cell.length_b   1.000
_cell.length_c   1.000
_cell.angle_alpha   90.00
_cell.angle_beta   90.00
_cell.angle_gamma   90.00
#
_symmetry.space_group_name_H-M   'P 1'
#
loop_
_entity.id
_entity.type
_entity.pdbx_description
1 polymer ?
#
loop_
_entity_poly.entity_id
_entity_poly.type
_entity_poly.pdbx_seq_one_letter_code
_entity_poly.pdbx_strand_id
1 'polypeptide(L)'
;MLPELDVARGFSSWTLDPVALAAVVVLGGLYAAGVVRRVRSGQRWSVTRTLAFALLGLGMLVVATMSSLAVYGRVLFWPAAVQNILLGLLVPLGLALGDPLGLADPDGPVQRAVTSRPVRILTFPLVSSLFVLASELTIYFTPYFPAALQGGLVLQLMHAQLLLTGCLFIVPMLTRQEMLPRWCTYPVKAALVFFDGLFDSIPGIAVMTPATPLSQRTGTAPTPEPGVPPWSSTRCSAA
;
A
#
# COMPACT_ATOMS: atom_id res chain seq x y z
N MET A 1 -8.56 -10.36 23.90
CA MET A 1 -9.79 -9.89 23.22
C MET A 1 -9.58 -8.41 22.92
N LEU A 2 -9.63 -8.01 21.64
CA LEU A 2 -9.60 -6.59 21.27
C LEU A 2 -10.98 -6.01 21.61
N PRO A 3 -11.06 -4.84 22.26
CA PRO A 3 -12.32 -4.18 22.56
C PRO A 3 -13.03 -3.77 21.26
N GLU A 4 -14.36 -3.62 21.32
CA GLU A 4 -15.18 -3.18 20.19
C GLU A 4 -14.66 -1.87 19.62
N LEU A 5 -14.69 -1.74 18.28
CA LEU A 5 -14.28 -0.55 17.55
C LEU A 5 -15.28 0.58 17.84
N ASP A 6 -14.93 1.44 18.79
CA ASP A 6 -15.61 2.73 18.98
C ASP A 6 -14.81 3.84 18.30
N VAL A 7 -15.51 4.85 17.76
CA VAL A 7 -14.91 5.99 17.02
C VAL A 7 -13.80 6.66 17.85
N ALA A 8 -14.01 6.84 19.17
CA ALA A 8 -13.02 7.42 20.07
C ALA A 8 -11.75 6.57 20.21
N ARG A 9 -11.88 5.24 20.21
CA ARG A 9 -10.76 4.30 20.27
C ARG A 9 -10.03 4.15 18.94
N GLY A 10 -10.74 4.35 17.82
CA GLY A 10 -10.13 4.42 16.50
C GLY A 10 -9.07 5.50 16.38
N PHE A 11 -9.21 6.60 17.12
CA PHE A 11 -8.22 7.69 17.14
C PHE A 11 -7.14 7.54 18.23
N SER A 12 -7.35 6.71 19.25
CA SER A 12 -6.42 6.56 20.39
C SER A 12 -5.53 5.32 20.31
N SER A 13 -5.85 4.34 19.47
CA SER A 13 -5.08 3.10 19.35
C SER A 13 -3.93 3.28 18.35
N TRP A 14 -2.76 3.65 18.84
CA TRP A 14 -1.55 3.79 18.02
C TRP A 14 -0.54 2.72 18.40
N THR A 15 0.10 2.13 17.40
CA THR A 15 1.23 1.20 17.58
C THR A 15 2.44 1.74 16.85
N LEU A 16 3.58 1.74 17.54
CA LEU A 16 4.84 2.12 16.91
C LEU A 16 5.38 0.92 16.11
N ASP A 17 5.46 1.10 14.80
CA ASP A 17 6.17 0.18 13.92
C ASP A 17 7.57 0.74 13.64
N PRO A 18 8.63 0.11 14.18
CA PRO A 18 9.99 0.64 14.04
C PRO A 18 10.48 0.63 12.59
N VAL A 19 10.01 -0.32 11.75
CA VAL A 19 10.40 -0.41 10.34
C VAL A 19 9.76 0.72 9.54
N ALA A 20 8.46 0.95 9.74
CA ALA A 20 7.75 2.04 9.11
C ALA A 20 8.29 3.40 9.58
N LEU A 21 8.59 3.56 10.87
CA LEU A 21 9.21 4.79 11.41
C LEU A 21 10.57 5.04 10.76
N ALA A 22 11.41 4.03 10.64
CA ALA A 22 12.70 4.14 9.96
C ALA A 22 12.53 4.55 8.49
N ALA A 23 11.56 3.98 7.78
CA ALA A 23 11.24 4.36 6.41
C ALA A 23 10.81 5.83 6.30
N VAL A 24 9.93 6.29 7.19
CA VAL A 24 9.48 7.70 7.25
C VAL A 24 10.66 8.65 7.49
N VAL A 25 11.53 8.33 8.46
CA VAL A 25 12.71 9.15 8.80
C VAL A 25 13.71 9.20 7.65
N VAL A 26 13.98 8.05 7.01
CA VAL A 26 14.92 7.97 5.88
C VAL A 26 14.36 8.72 4.67
N LEU A 27 13.12 8.45 4.26
CA LEU A 27 12.49 9.12 3.11
C LEU A 27 12.34 10.62 3.35
N GLY A 28 11.86 11.01 4.54
CA GLY A 28 11.73 12.42 4.93
C GLY A 28 13.06 13.14 5.00
N GLY A 29 14.08 12.51 5.59
CA GLY A 29 15.43 13.06 5.69
C GLY A 29 16.09 13.25 4.34
N LEU A 30 16.00 12.25 3.45
CA LEU A 30 16.53 12.34 2.07
C LEU A 30 15.83 13.45 1.27
N TYR A 31 14.50 13.53 1.40
CA TYR A 31 13.72 14.56 0.73
C TYR A 31 14.08 15.96 1.26
N ALA A 32 14.13 16.15 2.58
CA ALA A 32 14.49 17.41 3.20
C ALA A 32 15.91 17.84 2.82
N ALA A 33 16.88 16.92 2.82
CA ALA A 33 18.24 17.18 2.38
C ALA A 33 18.29 17.63 0.90
N GLY A 34 17.51 17.00 0.03
CA GLY A 34 17.37 17.38 -1.37
C GLY A 34 16.81 18.80 -1.53
N VAL A 35 15.73 19.13 -0.79
CA VAL A 35 15.12 20.46 -0.80
C VAL A 35 16.10 21.53 -0.30
N VAL A 36 16.77 21.29 0.83
CA VAL A 36 17.75 22.22 1.41
C VAL A 36 18.90 22.47 0.43
N ARG A 37 19.43 21.41 -0.20
CA ARG A 37 20.48 21.53 -1.22
C ARG A 37 20.03 22.40 -2.39
N ARG A 38 18.82 22.18 -2.90
CA ARG A 38 18.24 22.91 -4.02
C ARG A 38 18.02 24.39 -3.71
N VAL A 39 17.50 24.67 -2.54
CA VAL A 39 17.28 26.06 -2.07
C VAL A 39 18.63 26.77 -1.85
N ARG A 40 19.63 26.09 -1.26
CA ARG A 40 20.97 26.66 -1.10
C ARG A 40 21.68 26.97 -2.42
N SER A 41 21.37 26.23 -3.48
CA SER A 41 21.88 26.54 -4.85
C SER A 41 21.13 27.68 -5.55
N GLY A 42 20.25 28.41 -4.85
CA GLY A 42 19.50 29.55 -5.37
C GLY A 42 18.26 29.16 -6.20
N GLN A 43 17.92 27.89 -6.28
CA GLN A 43 16.76 27.43 -7.04
C GLN A 43 15.49 27.44 -6.18
N ARG A 44 14.39 27.95 -6.74
CA ARG A 44 13.10 27.95 -6.04
C ARG A 44 12.49 26.56 -6.03
N TRP A 45 12.03 26.11 -4.87
CA TRP A 45 11.27 24.87 -4.71
C TRP A 45 9.84 25.16 -4.26
N SER A 46 8.86 24.42 -4.79
CA SER A 46 7.45 24.64 -4.49
C SER A 46 7.09 24.07 -3.11
N VAL A 47 6.53 24.90 -2.25
CA VAL A 47 6.00 24.50 -0.93
C VAL A 47 4.89 23.47 -1.07
N THR A 48 4.03 23.60 -2.09
CA THR A 48 2.93 22.65 -2.36
C THR A 48 3.43 21.23 -2.58
N ARG A 49 4.57 21.06 -3.29
CA ARG A 49 5.19 19.73 -3.48
C ARG A 49 5.70 19.16 -2.17
N THR A 50 6.35 20.00 -1.35
CA THR A 50 6.82 19.58 -0.02
C THR A 50 5.67 19.18 0.89
N LEU A 51 4.58 19.93 0.88
CA LEU A 51 3.36 19.59 1.64
C LEU A 51 2.71 18.30 1.12
N ALA A 52 2.61 18.12 -0.19
CA ALA A 52 2.08 16.88 -0.77
C ALA A 52 2.93 15.66 -0.36
N PHE A 53 4.26 15.76 -0.43
CA PHE A 53 5.16 14.72 0.02
C PHE A 53 5.02 14.43 1.52
N ALA A 54 4.98 15.47 2.35
CA ALA A 54 4.93 15.33 3.80
C ALA A 54 3.57 14.80 4.29
N LEU A 55 2.46 15.37 3.80
CA LEU A 55 1.11 15.03 4.29
C LEU A 55 0.55 13.78 3.60
N LEU A 56 0.54 13.74 2.25
CA LEU A 56 -0.02 12.62 1.52
C LEU A 56 0.95 11.44 1.41
N GLY A 57 2.26 11.68 1.32
CA GLY A 57 3.27 10.64 1.31
C GLY A 57 3.54 10.11 2.72
N LEU A 58 4.32 10.85 3.50
CA LEU A 58 4.79 10.40 4.81
C LEU A 58 3.66 10.34 5.85
N GLY A 59 2.75 11.31 5.87
CA GLY A 59 1.62 11.33 6.81
C GLY A 59 0.69 10.14 6.61
N MET A 60 0.33 9.81 5.37
CA MET A 60 -0.50 8.65 5.08
C MET A 60 0.24 7.32 5.31
N LEU A 61 1.55 7.28 5.13
CA LEU A 61 2.36 6.12 5.49
C LEU A 61 2.29 5.86 7.01
N VAL A 62 2.42 6.90 7.83
CA VAL A 62 2.27 6.81 9.29
C VAL A 62 0.85 6.36 9.67
N VAL A 63 -0.18 6.94 9.06
CA VAL A 63 -1.58 6.55 9.31
C VAL A 63 -1.81 5.10 8.91
N ALA A 64 -1.34 4.65 7.78
CA ALA A 64 -1.53 3.28 7.31
C ALA A 64 -0.82 2.25 8.21
N THR A 65 0.38 2.57 8.74
CA THR A 65 1.22 1.58 9.44
C THR A 65 1.20 1.68 10.95
N MET A 66 0.79 2.82 11.52
CA MET A 66 0.86 3.06 12.98
C MET A 66 -0.47 3.40 13.62
N SER A 67 -1.53 3.69 12.85
CA SER A 67 -2.84 4.02 13.42
C SER A 67 -3.64 2.77 13.79
N SER A 68 -4.87 2.99 14.23
CA SER A 68 -5.86 1.94 14.48
C SER A 68 -6.08 1.01 13.28
N LEU A 69 -5.85 1.47 12.05
CA LEU A 69 -5.90 0.62 10.85
C LEU A 69 -4.91 -0.55 10.95
N ALA A 70 -3.69 -0.30 11.46
CA ALA A 70 -2.69 -1.34 11.66
C ALA A 70 -3.05 -2.31 12.79
N VAL A 71 -3.76 -1.84 13.83
CA VAL A 71 -4.21 -2.68 14.95
C VAL A 71 -5.38 -3.57 14.53
N TYR A 72 -6.42 -2.97 13.96
CA TYR A 72 -7.66 -3.65 13.60
C TYR A 72 -7.60 -4.37 12.26
N GLY A 73 -6.71 -4.00 11.36
CA GLY A 73 -6.49 -4.66 10.08
C GLY A 73 -6.04 -6.12 10.20
N ARG A 74 -5.54 -6.54 11.38
CA ARG A 74 -5.20 -7.94 11.66
C ARG A 74 -6.42 -8.81 11.98
N VAL A 75 -7.54 -8.20 12.34
CA VAL A 75 -8.74 -8.90 12.82
C VAL A 75 -9.93 -8.66 11.88
N LEU A 76 -10.04 -7.45 11.32
CA LEU A 76 -11.12 -7.04 10.48
C LEU A 76 -10.62 -6.83 9.03
N PHE A 77 -11.39 -7.31 8.08
CA PHE A 77 -11.03 -7.20 6.66
C PHE A 77 -11.04 -5.75 6.14
N TRP A 78 -12.05 -4.95 6.53
CA TRP A 78 -12.19 -3.59 5.99
C TRP A 78 -11.03 -2.63 6.36
N PRO A 79 -10.47 -2.64 7.60
CA PRO A 79 -9.28 -1.82 7.89
C PRO A 79 -8.05 -2.29 7.13
N ALA A 80 -7.90 -3.62 6.93
CA ALA A 80 -6.82 -4.16 6.09
C ALA A 80 -6.97 -3.71 4.63
N ALA A 81 -8.17 -3.72 4.06
CA ALA A 81 -8.43 -3.24 2.71
C ALA A 81 -8.11 -1.75 2.56
N VAL A 82 -8.55 -0.91 3.53
CA VAL A 82 -8.20 0.52 3.55
C VAL A 82 -6.69 0.71 3.66
N GLN A 83 -6.01 -0.05 4.52
CA GLN A 83 -4.55 -0.01 4.66
C GLN A 83 -3.84 -0.34 3.36
N ASN A 84 -4.29 -1.36 2.63
CA ASN A 84 -3.72 -1.75 1.34
C ASN A 84 -3.90 -0.64 0.28
N ILE A 85 -5.07 -0.02 0.21
CA ILE A 85 -5.32 1.12 -0.69
C ILE A 85 -4.42 2.32 -0.32
N LEU A 86 -4.26 2.62 0.97
CA LEU A 86 -3.38 3.69 1.42
C LEU A 86 -1.93 3.42 1.00
N LEU A 87 -1.41 2.22 1.22
CA LEU A 87 -0.03 1.85 0.91
C LEU A 87 0.23 1.67 -0.58
N GLY A 88 -0.73 1.08 -1.32
CA GLY A 88 -0.57 0.80 -2.75
C GLY A 88 -0.84 2.01 -3.65
N LEU A 89 -1.69 2.95 -3.22
CA LEU A 89 -2.13 4.06 -4.05
C LEU A 89 -1.79 5.44 -3.44
N LEU A 90 -2.31 5.74 -2.25
CA LEU A 90 -2.30 7.12 -1.73
C LEU A 90 -0.91 7.56 -1.28
N VAL A 91 -0.16 6.69 -0.62
CA VAL A 91 1.23 6.96 -0.21
C VAL A 91 2.13 7.16 -1.43
N PRO A 92 2.17 6.24 -2.43
CA PRO A 92 2.91 6.45 -3.67
C PRO A 92 2.52 7.72 -4.43
N LEU A 93 1.22 8.05 -4.45
CA LEU A 93 0.72 9.28 -5.06
C LEU A 93 1.31 10.52 -4.36
N GLY A 94 1.26 10.57 -3.04
CA GLY A 94 1.83 11.67 -2.26
C GLY A 94 3.34 11.81 -2.46
N LEU A 95 4.07 10.69 -2.47
CA LEU A 95 5.50 10.67 -2.73
C LEU A 95 5.82 11.17 -4.15
N ALA A 96 5.05 10.75 -5.16
CA ALA A 96 5.23 11.16 -6.56
C ALA A 96 4.92 12.65 -6.78
N LEU A 97 3.85 13.17 -6.15
CA LEU A 97 3.49 14.59 -6.21
C LEU A 97 4.58 15.50 -5.60
N GLY A 98 5.36 14.98 -4.66
CA GLY A 98 6.53 15.66 -4.12
C GLY A 98 7.67 15.83 -5.12
N ASP A 99 7.65 15.12 -6.24
CA ASP A 99 8.68 15.12 -7.29
C ASP A 99 10.11 14.89 -6.73
N PRO A 100 10.35 13.79 -5.99
CA PRO A 100 11.65 13.53 -5.38
C PRO A 100 12.76 13.34 -6.42
N LEU A 101 12.40 12.88 -7.63
CA LEU A 101 13.34 12.74 -8.74
C LEU A 101 13.81 14.10 -9.26
N GLY A 102 12.95 15.12 -9.19
CA GLY A 102 13.32 16.50 -9.50
C GLY A 102 14.35 17.11 -8.54
N LEU A 103 14.52 16.53 -7.32
CA LEU A 103 15.54 16.93 -6.35
C LEU A 103 16.89 16.24 -6.57
N ALA A 104 16.93 15.15 -7.34
CA ALA A 104 18.16 14.44 -7.64
C ALA A 104 19.08 15.26 -8.53
N ASP A 105 20.39 15.09 -8.37
CA ASP A 105 21.36 15.72 -9.27
C ASP A 105 21.25 15.10 -10.66
N PRO A 106 21.28 15.94 -11.73
CA PRO A 106 21.20 15.46 -13.10
C PRO A 106 22.29 14.43 -13.46
N ASP A 107 23.48 14.60 -12.89
CA ASP A 107 24.63 13.69 -13.08
C ASP A 107 24.83 12.69 -11.94
N GLY A 108 23.93 12.68 -10.96
CA GLY A 108 24.01 11.88 -9.76
C GLY A 108 23.70 10.39 -9.99
N PRO A 109 24.04 9.54 -9.00
CA PRO A 109 23.81 8.10 -9.08
C PRO A 109 22.30 7.75 -9.18
N VAL A 110 21.43 8.55 -8.57
CA VAL A 110 19.97 8.36 -8.64
C VAL A 110 19.48 8.55 -10.06
N GLN A 111 19.94 9.62 -10.76
CA GLN A 111 19.54 9.87 -12.13
C GLN A 111 20.04 8.77 -13.08
N ARG A 112 21.28 8.30 -12.89
CA ARG A 112 21.83 7.16 -13.66
C ARG A 112 21.03 5.88 -13.42
N ALA A 113 20.63 5.62 -12.17
CA ALA A 113 19.80 4.45 -11.84
C ALA A 113 18.44 4.54 -12.53
N VAL A 114 17.76 5.68 -12.44
CA VAL A 114 16.43 5.94 -13.03
C VAL A 114 16.46 5.85 -14.57
N THR A 115 17.53 6.30 -15.21
CA THR A 115 17.71 6.22 -16.68
C THR A 115 18.26 4.89 -17.17
N SER A 116 18.59 3.97 -16.25
CA SER A 116 19.11 2.66 -16.62
C SER A 116 18.08 1.82 -17.40
N ARG A 117 18.56 0.94 -18.28
CA ARG A 117 17.70 0.06 -19.09
C ARG A 117 16.73 -0.78 -18.26
N PRO A 118 17.13 -1.44 -17.15
CA PRO A 118 16.22 -2.26 -16.36
C PRO A 118 15.10 -1.41 -15.72
N VAL A 119 15.44 -0.23 -15.17
CA VAL A 119 14.42 0.65 -14.58
C VAL A 119 13.45 1.16 -15.64
N ARG A 120 13.95 1.51 -16.83
CA ARG A 120 13.13 1.96 -17.95
C ARG A 120 12.17 0.87 -18.47
N ILE A 121 12.57 -0.40 -18.43
CA ILE A 121 11.68 -1.53 -18.76
C ILE A 121 10.64 -1.69 -17.66
N LEU A 122 11.06 -1.65 -16.39
CA LEU A 122 10.19 -1.84 -15.23
C LEU A 122 9.14 -0.73 -15.11
N THR A 123 9.52 0.50 -15.44
CA THR A 123 8.63 1.68 -15.43
C THR A 123 7.82 1.83 -16.72
N PHE A 124 7.96 0.90 -17.68
CA PHE A 124 7.10 0.87 -18.84
C PHE A 124 5.65 0.58 -18.42
N PRO A 125 4.65 1.37 -18.84
CA PRO A 125 3.31 1.35 -18.26
C PRO A 125 2.65 -0.04 -18.18
N LEU A 126 2.75 -0.82 -19.25
CA LEU A 126 2.20 -2.17 -19.26
C LEU A 126 2.95 -3.13 -18.32
N VAL A 127 4.26 -2.96 -18.18
CA VAL A 127 5.09 -3.80 -17.30
C VAL A 127 4.79 -3.45 -15.84
N SER A 128 4.73 -2.16 -15.50
CA SER A 128 4.40 -1.72 -14.14
C SER A 128 2.98 -2.12 -13.74
N SER A 129 1.99 -1.99 -14.64
CA SER A 129 0.62 -2.45 -14.38
C SER A 129 0.56 -3.98 -14.18
N LEU A 130 1.33 -4.76 -14.97
CA LEU A 130 1.42 -6.20 -14.78
C LEU A 130 2.05 -6.57 -13.42
N PHE A 131 3.03 -5.79 -12.94
CA PHE A 131 3.61 -5.97 -11.61
C PHE A 131 2.62 -5.67 -10.50
N VAL A 132 1.81 -4.61 -10.61
CA VAL A 132 0.73 -4.30 -9.66
C VAL A 132 -0.25 -5.46 -9.63
N LEU A 133 -0.77 -5.89 -10.78
CA LEU A 133 -1.69 -7.01 -10.88
C LEU A 133 -1.10 -8.32 -10.29
N ALA A 134 0.15 -8.65 -10.61
CA ALA A 134 0.82 -9.82 -10.05
C ALA A 134 0.98 -9.73 -8.52
N SER A 135 1.25 -8.52 -8.00
CA SER A 135 1.31 -8.25 -6.56
C SER A 135 -0.04 -8.51 -5.89
N GLU A 136 -1.13 -7.97 -6.45
CA GLU A 136 -2.50 -8.15 -5.96
C GLU A 136 -2.90 -9.63 -5.98
N LEU A 137 -2.69 -10.32 -7.11
CA LEU A 137 -2.97 -11.74 -7.22
C LEU A 137 -2.16 -12.56 -6.19
N THR A 138 -0.91 -12.22 -5.97
CA THR A 138 -0.07 -12.89 -4.96
C THR A 138 -0.62 -12.68 -3.55
N ILE A 139 -1.04 -11.46 -3.21
CA ILE A 139 -1.57 -11.15 -1.87
C ILE A 139 -2.88 -11.91 -1.62
N TYR A 140 -3.84 -11.84 -2.55
CA TYR A 140 -5.19 -12.30 -2.29
C TYR A 140 -5.46 -13.77 -2.66
N PHE A 141 -4.74 -14.32 -3.64
CA PHE A 141 -4.97 -15.68 -4.12
C PHE A 141 -3.95 -16.72 -3.62
N THR A 142 -3.00 -16.31 -2.76
CA THR A 142 -2.08 -17.24 -2.10
C THR A 142 -2.24 -17.20 -0.57
N PRO A 143 -1.64 -18.11 0.18
CA PRO A 143 -1.59 -18.08 1.65
C PRO A 143 -0.83 -16.87 2.23
N TYR A 144 -0.36 -15.96 1.38
CA TYR A 144 0.47 -14.82 1.78
C TYR A 144 -0.29 -13.83 2.67
N PHE A 145 -1.52 -13.46 2.31
CA PHE A 145 -2.34 -12.56 3.12
C PHE A 145 -2.66 -13.14 4.51
N PRO A 146 -3.17 -14.38 4.65
CA PRO A 146 -3.35 -15.00 5.97
C PRO A 146 -2.06 -15.09 6.79
N ALA A 147 -0.93 -15.37 6.17
CA ALA A 147 0.36 -15.37 6.84
C ALA A 147 0.78 -13.96 7.32
N ALA A 148 0.53 -12.92 6.51
CA ALA A 148 0.79 -11.54 6.88
C ALA A 148 -0.07 -11.07 8.07
N LEU A 149 -1.31 -11.55 8.19
CA LEU A 149 -2.18 -11.22 9.33
C LEU A 149 -1.63 -11.72 10.68
N GLN A 150 -0.77 -12.75 10.67
CA GLN A 150 -0.06 -13.21 11.86
C GLN A 150 1.02 -12.23 12.32
N GLY A 151 1.33 -11.22 11.50
CA GLY A 151 2.30 -10.17 11.81
C GLY A 151 3.75 -10.56 11.51
N GLY A 152 4.68 -9.81 12.11
CA GLY A 152 6.12 -10.04 11.95
C GLY A 152 6.65 -9.65 10.57
N LEU A 153 7.68 -10.35 10.11
CA LEU A 153 8.39 -10.05 8.87
C LEU A 153 7.51 -10.14 7.63
N VAL A 154 6.55 -11.08 7.61
CA VAL A 154 5.67 -11.30 6.45
C VAL A 154 4.77 -10.09 6.21
N LEU A 155 4.22 -9.49 7.28
CA LEU A 155 3.44 -8.26 7.20
C LEU A 155 4.28 -7.09 6.67
N GLN A 156 5.51 -6.95 7.16
CA GLN A 156 6.43 -5.90 6.71
C GLN A 156 6.79 -6.04 5.22
N LEU A 157 7.01 -7.27 4.76
CA LEU A 157 7.27 -7.57 3.35
C LEU A 157 6.05 -7.25 2.49
N MET A 158 4.84 -7.55 2.95
CA MET A 158 3.59 -7.21 2.25
C MET A 158 3.43 -5.69 2.13
N HIS A 159 3.65 -4.93 3.20
CA HIS A 159 3.58 -3.46 3.17
C HIS A 159 4.65 -2.87 2.22
N ALA A 160 5.88 -3.38 2.27
CA ALA A 160 6.95 -2.96 1.38
C ALA A 160 6.64 -3.30 -0.08
N GLN A 161 6.07 -4.47 -0.36
CA GLN A 161 5.64 -4.90 -1.69
C GLN A 161 4.57 -3.94 -2.25
N LEU A 162 3.51 -3.65 -1.49
CA LEU A 162 2.45 -2.72 -1.90
C LEU A 162 3.01 -1.32 -2.18
N LEU A 163 3.87 -0.81 -1.29
CA LEU A 163 4.48 0.50 -1.47
C LEU A 163 5.38 0.55 -2.70
N LEU A 164 6.21 -0.47 -2.93
CA LEU A 164 7.14 -0.52 -4.07
C LEU A 164 6.39 -0.66 -5.40
N THR A 165 5.39 -1.55 -5.48
CA THR A 165 4.60 -1.74 -6.71
C THR A 165 3.78 -0.49 -7.03
N GLY A 166 3.16 0.14 -6.02
CA GLY A 166 2.47 1.42 -6.20
C GLY A 166 3.40 2.55 -6.65
N CYS A 167 4.59 2.66 -6.05
CA CYS A 167 5.60 3.63 -6.51
C CYS A 167 6.07 3.34 -7.93
N LEU A 168 6.28 2.07 -8.29
CA LEU A 168 6.71 1.67 -9.63
C LEU A 168 5.70 2.08 -10.71
N PHE A 169 4.41 2.05 -10.39
CA PHE A 169 3.33 2.44 -11.29
C PHE A 169 3.10 3.96 -11.30
N ILE A 170 2.94 4.58 -10.12
CA ILE A 170 2.49 5.97 -10.00
C ILE A 170 3.61 6.98 -10.29
N VAL A 171 4.84 6.72 -9.82
CA VAL A 171 5.95 7.67 -9.98
C VAL A 171 6.22 8.00 -11.46
N PRO A 172 6.35 7.04 -12.38
CA PRO A 172 6.57 7.35 -13.81
C PRO A 172 5.40 8.09 -14.45
N MET A 173 4.16 7.86 -13.97
CA MET A 173 2.96 8.52 -14.49
C MET A 173 2.92 10.02 -14.18
N LEU A 174 3.40 10.41 -12.97
CA LEU A 174 3.32 11.78 -12.47
C LEU A 174 4.62 12.56 -12.61
N THR A 175 5.77 11.91 -12.74
CA THR A 175 7.04 12.62 -12.88
C THR A 175 7.09 13.43 -14.17
N ARG A 176 7.71 14.60 -14.09
CA ARG A 176 7.94 15.49 -15.25
C ARG A 176 9.07 15.03 -16.17
N GLN A 177 9.87 14.08 -15.70
CA GLN A 177 10.92 13.49 -16.53
C GLN A 177 10.27 12.62 -17.61
N GLU A 178 10.78 12.68 -18.84
CA GLU A 178 10.29 11.88 -19.97
C GLU A 178 10.70 10.39 -19.80
N MET A 179 10.16 9.74 -18.75
CA MET A 179 10.37 8.30 -18.53
C MET A 179 9.48 7.46 -19.42
N LEU A 180 8.35 8.01 -19.86
CA LEU A 180 7.33 7.33 -20.62
C LEU A 180 7.53 7.54 -22.13
N PRO A 181 7.18 6.55 -22.96
CA PRO A 181 7.19 6.69 -24.41
C PRO A 181 6.25 7.81 -24.87
N ARG A 182 6.58 8.48 -25.99
CA ARG A 182 5.80 9.60 -26.55
C ARG A 182 4.35 9.26 -26.88
N TRP A 183 4.02 8.01 -27.12
CA TRP A 183 2.64 7.57 -27.35
C TRP A 183 1.79 7.50 -26.08
N CYS A 184 2.40 7.54 -24.90
CA CYS A 184 1.70 7.53 -23.62
C CYS A 184 1.13 8.92 -23.31
N THR A 185 0.11 9.31 -24.06
CA THR A 185 -0.62 10.57 -23.91
C THR A 185 -1.51 10.56 -22.67
N TYR A 186 -2.04 11.72 -22.26
CA TYR A 186 -2.93 11.83 -21.10
C TYR A 186 -4.10 10.85 -21.10
N PRO A 187 -4.84 10.64 -22.23
CA PRO A 187 -5.94 9.67 -22.23
C PRO A 187 -5.45 8.22 -22.05
N VAL A 188 -4.26 7.87 -22.56
CA VAL A 188 -3.68 6.53 -22.36
C VAL A 188 -3.30 6.33 -20.88
N LYS A 189 -2.72 7.35 -20.23
CA LYS A 189 -2.44 7.31 -18.78
C LYS A 189 -3.71 7.15 -17.97
N ALA A 190 -4.75 7.91 -18.29
CA ALA A 190 -6.05 7.82 -17.62
C ALA A 190 -6.69 6.44 -17.81
N ALA A 191 -6.62 5.87 -19.02
CA ALA A 191 -7.11 4.52 -19.29
C ALA A 191 -6.35 3.46 -18.47
N LEU A 192 -5.03 3.54 -18.41
CA LEU A 192 -4.20 2.61 -17.63
C LEU A 192 -4.54 2.65 -16.13
N VAL A 193 -4.67 3.86 -15.57
CA VAL A 193 -5.07 4.04 -14.15
C VAL A 193 -6.50 3.52 -13.90
N PHE A 194 -7.41 3.72 -14.86
CA PHE A 194 -8.78 3.21 -14.77
C PHE A 194 -8.81 1.69 -14.80
N PHE A 195 -8.08 1.04 -15.71
CA PHE A 195 -7.99 -0.42 -15.78
C PHE A 195 -7.31 -1.00 -14.54
N ASP A 196 -6.26 -0.35 -14.02
CA ASP A 196 -5.58 -0.75 -12.79
C ASP A 196 -6.56 -0.75 -11.61
N GLY A 197 -7.30 0.35 -11.39
CA GLY A 197 -8.35 0.41 -10.37
C GLY A 197 -9.50 -0.58 -10.57
N LEU A 198 -9.79 -0.96 -11.82
CA LEU A 198 -10.77 -2.01 -12.11
C LEU A 198 -10.25 -3.40 -11.69
N PHE A 199 -8.97 -3.68 -11.93
CA PHE A 199 -8.33 -4.92 -11.50
C PHE A 199 -8.20 -5.00 -9.98
N ASP A 200 -7.90 -3.90 -9.29
CA ASP A 200 -7.85 -3.82 -7.82
C ASP A 200 -9.21 -4.14 -7.17
N SER A 201 -10.31 -3.93 -7.87
CA SER A 201 -11.65 -4.27 -7.37
C SER A 201 -11.96 -5.77 -7.42
N ILE A 202 -11.28 -6.56 -8.25
CA ILE A 202 -11.53 -8.00 -8.43
C ILE A 202 -11.33 -8.79 -7.12
N PRO A 203 -10.23 -8.63 -6.36
CA PRO A 203 -10.06 -9.30 -5.08
C PRO A 203 -11.16 -8.94 -4.07
N GLY A 204 -11.59 -7.67 -4.04
CA GLY A 204 -12.68 -7.21 -3.18
C GLY A 204 -14.00 -7.93 -3.49
N ILE A 205 -14.35 -8.05 -4.77
CA ILE A 205 -15.54 -8.78 -5.23
C ILE A 205 -15.43 -10.27 -4.91
N ALA A 206 -14.26 -10.88 -5.16
CA ALA A 206 -14.02 -12.29 -4.88
C ALA A 206 -14.14 -12.66 -3.39
N VAL A 207 -13.76 -11.75 -2.50
CA VAL A 207 -13.89 -11.92 -1.04
C VAL A 207 -15.34 -11.71 -0.58
N MET A 208 -16.10 -10.83 -1.23
CA MET A 208 -17.52 -10.59 -0.92
C MET A 208 -18.45 -11.69 -1.44
N THR A 209 -18.01 -12.53 -2.36
CA THR A 209 -18.81 -13.64 -2.86
C THR A 209 -18.87 -14.73 -1.78
N PRO A 210 -20.07 -15.16 -1.29
CA PRO A 210 -20.22 -16.01 -0.11
C PRO A 210 -19.83 -17.47 -0.36
N ALA A 211 -18.67 -17.71 -0.93
CA ALA A 211 -18.23 -19.05 -1.32
C ALA A 211 -17.44 -19.83 -0.26
N THR A 212 -17.16 -19.30 0.92
CA THR A 212 -16.71 -20.03 2.12
C THR A 212 -16.19 -19.04 3.16
N PRO A 213 -16.58 -19.11 4.44
CA PRO A 213 -15.99 -18.26 5.48
C PRO A 213 -14.49 -18.50 5.57
N LEU A 214 -13.74 -17.40 5.75
CA LEU A 214 -12.26 -17.40 5.81
C LEU A 214 -11.72 -18.42 6.85
N SER A 215 -12.49 -18.72 7.88
CA SER A 215 -12.19 -19.75 8.90
C SER A 215 -12.12 -21.17 8.33
N GLN A 216 -12.83 -21.47 7.24
CA GLN A 216 -12.76 -22.80 6.60
C GLN A 216 -11.57 -22.94 5.63
N ARG A 217 -11.03 -21.82 5.13
CA ARG A 217 -9.81 -21.86 4.30
C ARG A 217 -8.52 -22.11 5.10
N THR A 218 -8.53 -21.83 6.41
CA THR A 218 -7.36 -22.06 7.29
C THR A 218 -7.26 -23.49 7.83
N GLY A 219 -8.15 -24.40 7.42
CA GLY A 219 -8.08 -25.81 7.81
C GLY A 219 -8.30 -26.11 9.31
N THR A 220 -8.59 -25.09 10.12
CA THR A 220 -8.99 -25.27 11.50
C THR A 220 -10.51 -25.40 11.59
N ALA A 221 -11.02 -26.54 11.16
CA ALA A 221 -12.33 -26.97 11.67
C ALA A 221 -12.22 -27.00 13.20
N PRO A 222 -13.15 -26.37 13.94
CA PRO A 222 -13.18 -26.57 15.38
C PRO A 222 -13.30 -28.07 15.63
N THR A 223 -12.29 -28.66 16.27
CA THR A 223 -12.39 -30.04 16.74
C THR A 223 -13.64 -30.11 17.61
N PRO A 224 -14.60 -30.99 17.30
CA PRO A 224 -15.75 -31.17 18.16
C PRO A 224 -15.23 -31.57 19.56
N GLU A 225 -15.60 -30.80 20.56
CA GLU A 225 -15.27 -31.15 21.93
C GLU A 225 -15.79 -32.58 22.23
N PRO A 226 -14.93 -33.47 22.71
CA PRO A 226 -15.36 -34.84 23.03
C PRO A 226 -16.37 -34.78 24.21
N GLY A 227 -17.64 -34.98 23.89
CA GLY A 227 -18.70 -35.08 24.91
C GLY A 227 -19.99 -34.30 24.62
N VAL A 228 -20.10 -33.52 23.55
CA VAL A 228 -21.34 -32.82 23.20
C VAL A 228 -22.11 -33.64 22.14
N PRO A 229 -23.30 -34.14 22.43
CA PRO A 229 -24.08 -34.92 21.47
C PRO A 229 -24.59 -34.02 20.32
N PRO A 230 -24.68 -34.54 19.06
CA PRO A 230 -24.91 -33.77 17.84
C PRO A 230 -26.31 -33.13 17.70
N TRP A 231 -27.18 -33.25 18.68
CA TRP A 231 -28.55 -32.73 18.63
C TRP A 231 -28.84 -31.56 19.57
N SER A 232 -27.84 -30.99 20.23
CA SER A 232 -28.03 -29.83 21.13
C SER A 232 -28.06 -28.46 20.41
N SER A 233 -27.89 -28.39 19.07
CA SER A 233 -27.83 -27.13 18.29
C SER A 233 -29.16 -26.71 17.65
N THR A 234 -30.30 -27.41 17.91
CA THR A 234 -31.55 -27.14 17.22
C THR A 234 -32.67 -26.63 18.12
N ARG A 235 -32.37 -25.82 19.15
CA ARG A 235 -33.46 -25.15 19.88
C ARG A 235 -33.03 -23.76 20.37
N CYS A 236 -33.04 -22.78 19.46
CA CYS A 236 -33.23 -21.37 19.77
C CYS A 236 -33.72 -20.64 18.52
N SER A 237 -34.97 -20.92 18.12
CA SER A 237 -35.74 -20.07 17.23
C SER A 237 -37.21 -20.37 17.46
N ALA A 238 -37.80 -19.75 18.47
CA ALA A 238 -39.22 -19.38 18.62
C ALA A 238 -39.47 -18.95 20.07
N ALA A 239 -39.36 -17.67 20.35
CA ALA A 239 -40.24 -16.90 21.24
C ALA A 239 -39.87 -15.42 21.06
#